data_ac487ff59e8e89e9b0bcba578f587471
#
_entry.id   ac487ff59e8e89e9b0bcba578f587471
#
_cell.length_a   1.000
_cell.length_b   1.000
_cell.length_c   1.000
_cell.angle_alpha   90.00
_cell.angle_beta   90.00
_cell.angle_gamma   90.00
#
_symmetry.space_group_name_H-M   'P 1'
#
loop_
_entity.id
_entity.type
_entity.pdbx_description
1 polymer ?
#
loop_
_entity_poly.entity_id
_entity_poly.type
_entity_poly.pdbx_seq_one_letter_code
_entity_poly.pdbx_strand_id
1 'polypeptide(L)'
;MIICHIWDADYPWDVRVEKICDSLVKKHEVHLVCRNSKRRPRYEYAKSLHIHRLPCVSERFGSLNNLIGFPAFFNPFWVYTIWRTIKRAKADVILVRDLPLAWTALGIGRLLGIPVVLDMAENYPAMIKDLWARQGFSILNFLVRNPSVIRFIERASVRWCDHILAVVEESRDRLISLGVNPARVSLVINTPTSARWVEPPRDGGVGVSRGPQSLILVYLGLLEWARGIETAIRAIQRVHERLPGVKLVIVGSGRHEGDFRLLVDQLRLQDSVQFLGWLDYSKAIEVIRESDVGLVPHHATESWNTTIPNKLFDYMSMGKPVIVSNAKPTERIVREERCGIVFEEKNAEDLARAILALERKATREEMGRCGRDAVAKRYNWTVDEEQLLRVLDIAAGSRKQ
;
A
#
# COMPACT_ATOMS: atom_id res chain seq x y z
N MET A 1 1.39 -3.49 -27.37
CA MET A 1 0.04 -2.91 -27.22
C MET A 1 0.11 -1.54 -26.59
N ILE A 2 -0.97 -0.76 -26.70
CA ILE A 2 -1.09 0.56 -26.08
C ILE A 2 -2.00 0.45 -24.85
N ILE A 3 -1.49 0.85 -23.69
CA ILE A 3 -2.18 0.72 -22.41
C ILE A 3 -2.55 2.11 -21.88
N CYS A 4 -3.83 2.31 -21.55
CA CYS A 4 -4.26 3.49 -20.80
C CYS A 4 -4.37 3.14 -19.31
N HIS A 5 -3.41 3.60 -18.51
CA HIS A 5 -3.44 3.44 -17.05
C HIS A 5 -4.11 4.66 -16.40
N ILE A 6 -5.08 4.45 -15.52
CA ILE A 6 -5.88 5.51 -14.90
C ILE A 6 -5.66 5.49 -13.39
N TRP A 7 -5.27 6.65 -12.83
CA TRP A 7 -4.94 6.83 -11.43
C TRP A 7 -5.57 8.10 -10.84
N ASP A 8 -6.32 7.97 -9.72
CA ASP A 8 -7.04 9.09 -9.07
C ASP A 8 -6.17 9.89 -8.08
N ALA A 9 -4.87 10.01 -8.32
CA ALA A 9 -4.02 10.91 -7.56
C ALA A 9 -2.89 11.47 -8.43
N ASP A 10 -1.98 12.26 -7.84
CA ASP A 10 -0.83 12.82 -8.53
C ASP A 10 0.21 11.75 -8.85
N TYR A 11 0.95 11.95 -9.94
CA TYR A 11 2.07 11.10 -10.33
C TYR A 11 3.35 11.95 -10.48
N PRO A 12 4.54 11.46 -10.02
CA PRO A 12 4.79 10.26 -9.22
C PRO A 12 4.40 10.48 -7.74
N TRP A 13 3.83 9.46 -7.10
CA TRP A 13 3.48 9.49 -5.67
C TRP A 13 3.24 8.08 -5.09
N ASP A 14 2.61 7.18 -5.84
CA ASP A 14 2.26 5.83 -5.38
C ASP A 14 3.25 4.80 -5.90
N VAL A 15 3.90 4.11 -4.97
CA VAL A 15 4.92 3.10 -5.28
C VAL A 15 4.42 1.98 -6.19
N ARG A 16 3.14 1.57 -6.07
CA ARG A 16 2.55 0.54 -6.92
C ARG A 16 2.32 1.04 -8.33
N VAL A 17 1.76 2.25 -8.47
CA VAL A 17 1.54 2.86 -9.79
C VAL A 17 2.85 3.08 -10.52
N GLU A 18 3.89 3.54 -9.81
CA GLU A 18 5.23 3.73 -10.38
C GLU A 18 5.81 2.38 -10.86
N LYS A 19 5.77 1.33 -10.04
CA LYS A 19 6.25 -0.01 -10.41
C LYS A 19 5.50 -0.58 -11.61
N ILE A 20 4.17 -0.44 -11.64
CA ILE A 20 3.34 -0.87 -12.77
C ILE A 20 3.76 -0.11 -14.03
N CYS A 21 3.85 1.22 -13.98
CA CYS A 21 4.30 2.01 -15.12
C CYS A 21 5.70 1.62 -15.61
N ASP A 22 6.67 1.51 -14.68
CA ASP A 22 8.05 1.12 -14.99
C ASP A 22 8.14 -0.28 -15.62
N SER A 23 7.25 -1.18 -15.25
CA SER A 23 7.15 -2.52 -15.83
C SER A 23 6.55 -2.49 -17.24
N LEU A 24 5.45 -1.76 -17.39
CA LEU A 24 4.71 -1.73 -18.65
C LEU A 24 5.47 -1.03 -19.77
N VAL A 25 6.19 0.06 -19.49
CA VAL A 25 6.97 0.79 -20.52
C VAL A 25 8.14 0.00 -21.11
N LYS A 26 8.54 -1.12 -20.48
CA LYS A 26 9.56 -2.02 -21.02
C LYS A 26 9.11 -2.73 -22.32
N LYS A 27 7.80 -2.97 -22.49
CA LYS A 27 7.23 -3.78 -23.57
C LYS A 27 6.07 -3.11 -24.31
N HIS A 28 5.51 -2.04 -23.75
CA HIS A 28 4.27 -1.43 -24.22
C HIS A 28 4.36 0.08 -24.27
N GLU A 29 3.55 0.71 -25.12
CA GLU A 29 3.28 2.14 -25.04
C GLU A 29 2.27 2.40 -23.92
N VAL A 30 2.61 3.31 -23.00
CA VAL A 30 1.80 3.54 -21.80
C VAL A 30 1.39 4.99 -21.68
N HIS A 31 0.09 5.21 -21.57
CA HIS A 31 -0.53 6.52 -21.33
C HIS A 31 -1.13 6.53 -19.92
N LEU A 32 -0.53 7.27 -19.00
CA LEU A 32 -1.04 7.44 -17.64
C LEU A 32 -1.92 8.68 -17.57
N VAL A 33 -3.18 8.51 -17.13
CA VAL A 33 -4.09 9.62 -16.81
C VAL A 33 -4.14 9.79 -15.30
N CYS A 34 -3.81 11.00 -14.81
CA CYS A 34 -3.69 11.24 -13.37
C CYS A 34 -4.17 12.65 -12.98
N ARG A 35 -4.28 12.88 -11.67
CA ARG A 35 -4.62 14.18 -11.07
C ARG A 35 -3.49 15.20 -11.29
N ASN A 36 -3.76 16.47 -11.05
CA ASN A 36 -2.79 17.56 -11.15
C ASN A 36 -2.92 18.58 -10.00
N SER A 37 -2.82 18.13 -8.76
CA SER A 37 -2.85 19.05 -7.62
C SER A 37 -1.54 19.84 -7.45
N LYS A 38 -0.44 19.30 -8.01
CA LYS A 38 0.89 19.93 -8.00
C LYS A 38 1.13 20.86 -9.19
N ARG A 39 0.15 21.11 -10.03
CA ARG A 39 0.18 22.06 -11.17
C ARG A 39 1.33 21.84 -12.15
N ARG A 40 1.61 20.59 -12.44
CA ARG A 40 2.57 20.20 -13.48
C ARG A 40 1.98 20.39 -14.89
N PRO A 41 2.80 20.35 -15.95
CA PRO A 41 2.29 20.38 -17.31
C PRO A 41 1.18 19.35 -17.56
N ARG A 42 0.15 19.71 -18.31
CA ARG A 42 -0.98 18.81 -18.64
C ARG A 42 -0.56 17.55 -19.36
N TYR A 43 0.50 17.66 -20.15
CA TYR A 43 1.13 16.55 -20.85
C TYR A 43 2.63 16.59 -20.61
N GLU A 44 3.19 15.44 -20.33
CA GLU A 44 4.62 15.23 -20.15
C GLU A 44 4.99 13.85 -20.71
N TYR A 45 6.12 13.78 -21.41
CA TYR A 45 6.72 12.52 -21.81
C TYR A 45 8.02 12.33 -21.04
N ALA A 46 8.05 11.36 -20.15
CA ALA A 46 9.20 11.10 -19.30
C ALA A 46 9.37 9.59 -19.06
N LYS A 47 10.59 9.10 -19.15
CA LYS A 47 10.92 7.67 -18.93
C LYS A 47 10.06 6.71 -19.77
N SER A 48 9.84 7.03 -21.05
CA SER A 48 8.99 6.26 -21.97
C SER A 48 7.51 6.20 -21.57
N LEU A 49 7.05 7.06 -20.67
CA LEU A 49 5.68 7.15 -20.19
C LEU A 49 5.04 8.46 -20.68
N HIS A 50 3.85 8.36 -21.29
CA HIS A 50 3.01 9.50 -21.66
C HIS A 50 2.09 9.85 -20.47
N ILE A 51 2.33 10.99 -19.84
CA ILE A 51 1.58 11.42 -18.65
C ILE A 51 0.58 12.49 -19.05
N HIS A 52 -0.70 12.21 -18.86
CA HIS A 52 -1.82 13.11 -19.12
C HIS A 52 -2.45 13.53 -17.80
N ARG A 53 -2.35 14.80 -17.46
CA ARG A 53 -2.88 15.32 -16.19
C ARG A 53 -4.18 16.07 -16.40
N LEU A 54 -5.06 16.02 -15.41
CA LEU A 54 -6.26 16.84 -15.37
C LEU A 54 -5.93 18.34 -15.54
N PRO A 55 -6.86 19.15 -16.05
CA PRO A 55 -6.71 20.58 -16.00
C PRO A 55 -6.59 21.05 -14.56
N CYS A 56 -5.85 22.13 -14.34
CA CYS A 56 -5.77 22.82 -13.07
C CYS A 56 -6.00 24.32 -13.31
N VAL A 57 -6.60 24.99 -12.35
CA VAL A 57 -6.78 26.45 -12.36
C VAL A 57 -5.78 27.13 -11.43
N SER A 58 -5.63 28.45 -11.56
CA SER A 58 -4.67 29.23 -10.78
C SER A 58 -4.95 29.17 -9.26
N GLU A 59 -3.96 29.56 -8.44
CA GLU A 59 -4.04 29.53 -6.96
C GLU A 59 -5.21 30.32 -6.40
N ARG A 60 -5.59 31.42 -7.06
CA ARG A 60 -6.74 32.24 -6.68
C ARG A 60 -8.04 31.44 -6.57
N PHE A 61 -8.14 30.30 -7.24
CA PHE A 61 -9.32 29.44 -7.30
C PHE A 61 -9.04 28.02 -6.77
N GLY A 62 -8.27 27.90 -5.69
CA GLY A 62 -7.86 26.60 -5.11
C GLY A 62 -9.03 25.66 -4.81
N SER A 63 -10.18 26.16 -4.39
CA SER A 63 -11.40 25.38 -4.17
C SER A 63 -11.98 24.77 -5.46
N LEU A 64 -11.82 25.45 -6.62
CA LEU A 64 -12.22 24.88 -7.91
C LEU A 64 -11.36 23.69 -8.34
N ASN A 65 -10.08 23.64 -7.97
CA ASN A 65 -9.24 22.48 -8.24
C ASN A 65 -9.75 21.22 -7.53
N ASN A 66 -10.34 21.37 -6.34
CA ASN A 66 -11.00 20.26 -5.67
C ASN A 66 -12.21 19.78 -6.47
N LEU A 67 -13.02 20.66 -7.04
CA LEU A 67 -14.18 20.31 -7.89
C LEU A 67 -13.75 19.65 -9.21
N ILE A 68 -12.59 20.02 -9.77
CA ILE A 68 -12.05 19.39 -11.00
C ILE A 68 -11.66 17.94 -10.74
N GLY A 69 -11.14 17.62 -9.56
CA GLY A 69 -10.70 16.27 -9.21
C GLY A 69 -11.71 15.42 -8.44
N PHE A 70 -12.69 16.04 -7.77
CA PHE A 70 -13.60 15.37 -6.85
C PHE A 70 -15.07 15.83 -7.00
N PRO A 71 -16.05 14.93 -6.88
CA PRO A 71 -15.88 13.46 -6.77
C PRO A 71 -15.33 12.85 -8.05
N ALA A 72 -14.51 11.80 -7.93
CA ALA A 72 -13.91 11.16 -9.10
C ALA A 72 -14.96 10.42 -9.96
N PHE A 73 -15.99 9.84 -9.30
CA PHE A 73 -17.12 9.19 -9.98
C PHE A 73 -17.88 10.17 -10.88
N PHE A 74 -17.95 9.89 -12.17
CA PHE A 74 -18.70 10.67 -13.18
C PHE A 74 -18.28 12.13 -13.34
N ASN A 75 -17.13 12.53 -12.86
CA ASN A 75 -16.63 13.89 -13.03
C ASN A 75 -16.31 14.16 -14.52
N PRO A 76 -16.89 15.20 -15.16
CA PRO A 76 -16.76 15.46 -16.59
C PRO A 76 -15.31 15.70 -17.02
N PHE A 77 -14.46 16.25 -16.16
CA PHE A 77 -13.05 16.48 -16.48
C PHE A 77 -12.30 15.14 -16.57
N TRP A 78 -12.59 14.19 -15.69
CA TRP A 78 -12.06 12.83 -15.77
C TRP A 78 -12.58 12.12 -17.00
N VAL A 79 -13.90 12.13 -17.25
CA VAL A 79 -14.52 11.49 -18.42
C VAL A 79 -13.89 12.00 -19.70
N TYR A 80 -13.79 13.32 -19.86
CA TYR A 80 -13.20 13.92 -21.06
C TYR A 80 -11.72 13.58 -21.22
N THR A 81 -10.92 13.70 -20.16
CA THR A 81 -9.47 13.45 -20.23
C THR A 81 -9.19 11.99 -20.56
N ILE A 82 -9.86 11.04 -19.89
CA ILE A 82 -9.72 9.60 -20.14
C ILE A 82 -10.15 9.26 -21.57
N TRP A 83 -11.36 9.68 -21.97
CA TRP A 83 -11.88 9.41 -23.31
C TRP A 83 -10.98 9.97 -24.41
N ARG A 84 -10.53 11.22 -24.26
CA ARG A 84 -9.61 11.85 -25.22
C ARG A 84 -8.29 11.11 -25.33
N THR A 85 -7.70 10.71 -24.21
CA THR A 85 -6.44 9.99 -24.17
C THR A 85 -6.57 8.64 -24.86
N ILE A 86 -7.60 7.85 -24.51
CA ILE A 86 -7.86 6.53 -25.10
C ILE A 86 -8.06 6.64 -26.61
N LYS A 87 -8.89 7.59 -27.08
CA LYS A 87 -9.15 7.78 -28.51
C LYS A 87 -7.92 8.20 -29.31
N ARG A 88 -7.11 9.12 -28.76
CA ARG A 88 -5.90 9.60 -29.45
C ARG A 88 -4.79 8.57 -29.50
N ALA A 89 -4.57 7.89 -28.39
CA ALA A 89 -3.58 6.83 -28.29
C ALA A 89 -4.01 5.53 -28.99
N LYS A 90 -5.32 5.34 -29.25
CA LYS A 90 -5.90 4.07 -29.74
C LYS A 90 -5.58 2.92 -28.78
N ALA A 91 -5.86 3.12 -27.49
CA ALA A 91 -5.52 2.15 -26.46
C ALA A 91 -6.18 0.79 -26.70
N ASP A 92 -5.41 -0.28 -26.54
CA ASP A 92 -5.86 -1.68 -26.66
C ASP A 92 -6.52 -2.18 -25.35
N VAL A 93 -6.10 -1.64 -24.18
CA VAL A 93 -6.59 -2.04 -22.87
C VAL A 93 -6.57 -0.84 -21.91
N ILE A 94 -7.53 -0.82 -20.98
CA ILE A 94 -7.61 0.14 -19.90
C ILE A 94 -7.23 -0.58 -18.60
N LEU A 95 -6.24 -0.06 -17.87
CA LEU A 95 -5.91 -0.47 -16.51
C LEU A 95 -6.33 0.65 -15.57
N VAL A 96 -7.32 0.40 -14.72
CA VAL A 96 -7.80 1.40 -13.76
C VAL A 96 -7.46 1.00 -12.33
N ARG A 97 -6.83 1.93 -11.62
CA ARG A 97 -6.42 1.75 -10.22
C ARG A 97 -7.58 2.11 -9.29
N ASP A 98 -7.96 1.14 -8.46
CA ASP A 98 -8.98 1.25 -7.44
C ASP A 98 -10.38 1.70 -7.92
N LEU A 99 -11.31 1.83 -6.98
CA LEU A 99 -12.73 2.01 -7.28
C LEU A 99 -13.13 3.41 -7.79
N PRO A 100 -12.47 4.53 -7.38
CA PRO A 100 -12.97 5.88 -7.69
C PRO A 100 -13.19 6.21 -9.17
N LEU A 101 -12.36 5.66 -10.06
CA LEU A 101 -12.49 5.88 -11.51
C LEU A 101 -12.97 4.64 -12.28
N ALA A 102 -13.27 3.54 -11.58
CA ALA A 102 -13.67 2.27 -12.19
C ALA A 102 -14.91 2.44 -13.09
N TRP A 103 -15.95 3.13 -12.63
CA TRP A 103 -17.17 3.34 -13.41
C TRP A 103 -16.94 4.18 -14.66
N THR A 104 -16.16 5.23 -14.56
CA THR A 104 -15.76 6.05 -15.72
C THR A 104 -14.99 5.22 -16.74
N ALA A 105 -14.01 4.44 -16.27
CA ALA A 105 -13.22 3.54 -17.11
C ALA A 105 -14.10 2.47 -17.80
N LEU A 106 -14.99 1.83 -17.04
CA LEU A 106 -15.93 0.82 -17.54
C LEU A 106 -16.92 1.38 -18.56
N GLY A 107 -17.48 2.57 -18.33
CA GLY A 107 -18.39 3.23 -19.26
C GLY A 107 -17.69 3.55 -20.59
N ILE A 108 -16.50 4.11 -20.55
CA ILE A 108 -15.68 4.42 -21.73
C ILE A 108 -15.23 3.14 -22.44
N GLY A 109 -14.75 2.14 -21.68
CA GLY A 109 -14.32 0.86 -22.23
C GLY A 109 -15.45 0.15 -23.00
N ARG A 110 -16.66 0.13 -22.45
CA ARG A 110 -17.85 -0.43 -23.12
C ARG A 110 -18.22 0.34 -24.39
N LEU A 111 -18.23 1.68 -24.30
CA LEU A 111 -18.56 2.53 -25.44
C LEU A 111 -17.61 2.35 -26.60
N LEU A 112 -16.32 2.13 -26.32
CA LEU A 112 -15.25 2.01 -27.31
C LEU A 112 -14.88 0.56 -27.64
N GLY A 113 -15.48 -0.43 -26.98
CA GLY A 113 -15.13 -1.83 -27.17
C GLY A 113 -13.77 -2.22 -26.63
N ILE A 114 -13.24 -1.51 -25.59
CA ILE A 114 -11.90 -1.72 -25.03
C ILE A 114 -12.02 -2.46 -23.68
N PRO A 115 -11.25 -3.53 -23.44
CA PRO A 115 -11.29 -4.26 -22.19
C PRO A 115 -10.75 -3.43 -21.02
N VAL A 116 -11.33 -3.64 -19.84
CA VAL A 116 -10.98 -2.93 -18.62
C VAL A 116 -10.49 -3.91 -17.56
N VAL A 117 -9.24 -3.74 -17.14
CA VAL A 117 -8.63 -4.42 -16.00
C VAL A 117 -8.69 -3.51 -14.78
N LEU A 118 -9.27 -4.01 -13.69
CA LEU A 118 -9.42 -3.29 -12.44
C LEU A 118 -8.33 -3.73 -11.44
N ASP A 119 -7.41 -2.83 -11.09
CA ASP A 119 -6.39 -3.06 -10.07
C ASP A 119 -6.93 -2.68 -8.69
N MET A 120 -7.42 -3.66 -7.92
CA MET A 120 -8.00 -3.46 -6.59
C MET A 120 -6.96 -3.69 -5.49
N ALA A 121 -6.24 -2.65 -5.13
CA ALA A 121 -5.28 -2.74 -4.04
C ALA A 121 -5.90 -2.54 -2.65
N GLU A 122 -7.08 -1.92 -2.58
CA GLU A 122 -7.74 -1.57 -1.34
C GLU A 122 -9.18 -2.12 -1.29
N ASN A 123 -9.62 -2.52 -0.09
CA ASN A 123 -11.03 -2.77 0.19
C ASN A 123 -11.73 -1.44 0.48
N TYR A 124 -12.11 -0.74 -0.59
CA TYR A 124 -12.71 0.59 -0.50
C TYR A 124 -13.95 0.66 0.40
N PRO A 125 -14.93 -0.26 0.33
CA PRO A 125 -16.08 -0.24 1.23
C PRO A 125 -15.68 -0.33 2.71
N ALA A 126 -14.73 -1.20 3.06
CA ALA A 126 -14.24 -1.32 4.42
C ALA A 126 -13.47 -0.08 4.86
N MET A 127 -12.58 0.43 4.01
CA MET A 127 -11.81 1.65 4.28
C MET A 127 -12.73 2.85 4.52
N ILE A 128 -13.76 3.04 3.70
CA ILE A 128 -14.74 4.13 3.86
C ILE A 128 -15.57 3.95 5.14
N LYS A 129 -15.95 2.72 5.48
CA LYS A 129 -16.64 2.39 6.73
C LYS A 129 -15.78 2.76 7.95
N ASP A 130 -14.49 2.42 7.93
CA ASP A 130 -13.54 2.77 8.99
C ASP A 130 -13.35 4.29 9.12
N LEU A 131 -13.34 5.03 8.01
CA LEU A 131 -13.29 6.48 7.99
C LEU A 131 -14.58 7.09 8.56
N TRP A 132 -15.74 6.56 8.20
CA TRP A 132 -17.04 7.04 8.69
C TRP A 132 -17.22 6.88 10.19
N ALA A 133 -16.73 5.78 10.75
CA ALA A 133 -16.78 5.54 12.19
C ALA A 133 -15.99 6.59 13.01
N ARG A 134 -15.09 7.34 12.36
CA ARG A 134 -14.19 8.31 13.00
C ARG A 134 -14.48 9.77 12.66
N GLN A 135 -15.20 10.02 11.57
CA GLN A 135 -15.54 11.37 11.12
C GLN A 135 -16.99 11.67 11.47
N GLY A 136 -17.25 12.84 12.06
CA GLY A 136 -18.61 13.31 12.30
C GLY A 136 -19.45 13.43 11.01
N PHE A 137 -20.77 13.50 11.15
CA PHE A 137 -21.70 13.60 10.02
C PHE A 137 -21.42 14.86 9.18
N SER A 138 -21.29 14.66 7.87
CA SER A 138 -21.19 15.71 6.86
C SER A 138 -22.04 15.33 5.65
N ILE A 139 -22.86 16.26 5.15
CA ILE A 139 -23.72 16.05 3.97
C ILE A 139 -22.88 15.63 2.74
N LEU A 140 -21.72 16.23 2.53
CA LEU A 140 -20.82 15.86 1.44
C LEU A 140 -20.28 14.44 1.61
N ASN A 141 -19.89 14.05 2.82
CA ASN A 141 -19.47 12.69 3.12
C ASN A 141 -20.64 11.71 2.92
N PHE A 142 -21.86 12.07 3.30
CA PHE A 142 -23.05 11.24 3.10
C PHE A 142 -23.34 10.98 1.62
N LEU A 143 -23.19 11.97 0.76
CA LEU A 143 -23.44 11.83 -0.69
C LEU A 143 -22.32 11.09 -1.42
N VAL A 144 -21.05 11.34 -1.08
CA VAL A 144 -19.89 10.88 -1.87
C VAL A 144 -19.18 9.67 -1.23
N ARG A 145 -19.21 9.57 0.11
CA ARG A 145 -18.54 8.51 0.87
C ARG A 145 -19.52 7.62 1.63
N ASN A 146 -20.75 7.47 1.13
CA ASN A 146 -21.72 6.56 1.74
C ASN A 146 -21.28 5.09 1.55
N PRO A 147 -21.04 4.32 2.62
CA PRO A 147 -20.56 2.93 2.51
C PRO A 147 -21.49 2.02 1.69
N SER A 148 -22.80 2.30 1.67
CA SER A 148 -23.77 1.50 0.91
C SER A 148 -23.68 1.80 -0.59
N VAL A 149 -23.50 3.07 -0.97
CA VAL A 149 -23.27 3.47 -2.35
C VAL A 149 -21.96 2.91 -2.87
N ILE A 150 -20.87 3.00 -2.06
CA ILE A 150 -19.57 2.44 -2.43
C ILE A 150 -19.63 0.92 -2.61
N ARG A 151 -20.35 0.20 -1.74
CA ARG A 151 -20.59 -1.26 -1.92
C ARG A 151 -21.35 -1.58 -3.19
N PHE A 152 -22.34 -0.78 -3.54
CA PHE A 152 -23.07 -0.96 -4.81
C PHE A 152 -22.16 -0.72 -6.02
N ILE A 153 -21.38 0.37 -6.00
CA ILE A 153 -20.38 0.69 -7.03
C ILE A 153 -19.38 -0.45 -7.17
N GLU A 154 -18.85 -0.95 -6.06
CA GLU A 154 -17.91 -2.08 -6.09
C GLU A 154 -18.54 -3.31 -6.75
N ARG A 155 -19.70 -3.74 -6.27
CA ARG A 155 -20.38 -4.94 -6.81
C ARG A 155 -20.64 -4.83 -8.32
N ALA A 156 -21.04 -3.67 -8.79
CA ALA A 156 -21.25 -3.45 -10.21
C ALA A 156 -19.89 -3.42 -10.97
N SER A 157 -18.88 -2.74 -10.44
CA SER A 157 -17.55 -2.66 -11.07
C SER A 157 -16.92 -4.03 -11.24
N VAL A 158 -16.89 -4.86 -10.20
CA VAL A 158 -16.27 -6.20 -10.24
C VAL A 158 -17.01 -7.18 -11.15
N ARG A 159 -18.31 -6.98 -11.37
CA ARG A 159 -19.10 -7.78 -12.33
C ARG A 159 -18.80 -7.39 -13.78
N TRP A 160 -18.53 -6.12 -14.02
CA TRP A 160 -18.48 -5.53 -15.35
C TRP A 160 -17.08 -5.42 -15.93
N CYS A 161 -16.02 -5.39 -15.13
CA CYS A 161 -14.65 -5.39 -15.63
C CYS A 161 -14.29 -6.72 -16.27
N ASP A 162 -13.35 -6.73 -17.16
CA ASP A 162 -12.91 -7.93 -17.87
C ASP A 162 -11.98 -8.79 -17.01
N HIS A 163 -11.13 -8.15 -16.18
CA HIS A 163 -10.25 -8.84 -15.22
C HIS A 163 -9.99 -7.99 -13.98
N ILE A 164 -9.64 -8.63 -12.87
CA ILE A 164 -9.32 -7.96 -11.60
C ILE A 164 -7.95 -8.41 -11.11
N LEU A 165 -7.14 -7.44 -10.67
CA LEU A 165 -5.91 -7.69 -9.94
C LEU A 165 -6.20 -7.50 -8.45
N ALA A 166 -5.96 -8.52 -7.65
CA ALA A 166 -6.07 -8.50 -6.19
C ALA A 166 -4.67 -8.55 -5.56
N VAL A 167 -4.49 -7.93 -4.40
CA VAL A 167 -3.17 -7.82 -3.76
C VAL A 167 -2.84 -8.95 -2.78
N VAL A 168 -3.84 -9.70 -2.34
CA VAL A 168 -3.68 -10.86 -1.45
C VAL A 168 -4.80 -11.88 -1.70
N GLU A 169 -4.56 -13.11 -1.25
CA GLU A 169 -5.50 -14.21 -1.37
C GLU A 169 -6.84 -13.90 -0.72
N GLU A 170 -6.83 -13.26 0.45
CA GLU A 170 -8.02 -12.86 1.20
C GLU A 170 -8.89 -11.84 0.42
N SER A 171 -8.25 -10.95 -0.33
CA SER A 171 -8.96 -10.02 -1.24
C SER A 171 -9.56 -10.77 -2.42
N ARG A 172 -8.83 -11.70 -3.04
CA ARG A 172 -9.34 -12.57 -4.10
C ARG A 172 -10.55 -13.37 -3.63
N ASP A 173 -10.46 -14.03 -2.49
CA ASP A 173 -11.51 -14.86 -1.94
C ASP A 173 -12.76 -14.04 -1.59
N ARG A 174 -12.57 -12.82 -1.08
CA ARG A 174 -13.67 -11.85 -0.90
C ARG A 174 -14.36 -11.51 -2.22
N LEU A 175 -13.59 -11.23 -3.29
CA LEU A 175 -14.15 -10.93 -4.61
C LEU A 175 -14.93 -12.13 -5.17
N ILE A 176 -14.43 -13.34 -5.01
CA ILE A 176 -15.13 -14.57 -5.39
C ILE A 176 -16.43 -14.71 -4.60
N SER A 177 -16.44 -14.40 -3.31
CA SER A 177 -17.65 -14.41 -2.48
C SER A 177 -18.70 -13.36 -2.92
N LEU A 178 -18.30 -12.30 -3.62
CA LEU A 178 -19.19 -11.33 -4.26
C LEU A 178 -19.75 -11.83 -5.62
N GLY A 179 -19.40 -13.05 -6.03
CA GLY A 179 -19.88 -13.68 -7.26
C GLY A 179 -18.99 -13.41 -8.49
N VAL A 180 -17.74 -12.99 -8.30
CA VAL A 180 -16.78 -12.86 -9.40
C VAL A 180 -16.24 -14.24 -9.77
N ASN A 181 -16.18 -14.53 -11.07
CA ASN A 181 -15.59 -15.77 -11.57
C ASN A 181 -14.08 -15.82 -11.18
N PRO A 182 -13.63 -16.89 -10.51
CA PRO A 182 -12.21 -17.04 -10.10
C PRO A 182 -11.20 -16.87 -11.25
N ALA A 183 -11.56 -17.28 -12.48
CA ALA A 183 -10.71 -17.13 -13.66
C ALA A 183 -10.47 -15.65 -14.06
N ARG A 184 -11.26 -14.72 -13.55
CA ARG A 184 -11.14 -13.29 -13.80
C ARG A 184 -10.44 -12.54 -12.67
N VAL A 185 -9.88 -13.23 -11.68
CA VAL A 185 -9.16 -12.62 -10.56
C VAL A 185 -7.76 -13.18 -10.48
N SER A 186 -6.76 -12.33 -10.62
CA SER A 186 -5.35 -12.69 -10.49
C SER A 186 -4.68 -11.95 -9.34
N LEU A 187 -3.72 -12.59 -8.70
CA LEU A 187 -2.92 -11.96 -7.66
C LEU A 187 -1.76 -11.18 -8.29
N VAL A 188 -1.68 -9.91 -7.98
CA VAL A 188 -0.53 -9.05 -8.25
C VAL A 188 -0.26 -8.29 -6.95
N ILE A 189 0.62 -8.84 -6.15
CA ILE A 189 0.93 -8.35 -4.80
C ILE A 189 1.75 -7.05 -4.93
N ASN A 190 1.80 -6.24 -3.88
CA ASN A 190 2.62 -5.03 -3.89
C ASN A 190 4.01 -5.29 -3.28
N THR A 191 4.73 -6.27 -3.83
CA THR A 191 6.04 -6.72 -3.36
C THR A 191 7.18 -5.77 -3.76
N PRO A 192 8.34 -5.79 -3.09
CA PRO A 192 9.46 -4.93 -3.42
C PRO A 192 10.14 -5.33 -4.73
N THR A 193 10.75 -4.36 -5.40
CA THR A 193 11.62 -4.60 -6.56
C THR A 193 13.01 -5.00 -6.10
N SER A 194 13.70 -5.87 -6.85
CA SER A 194 15.09 -6.26 -6.57
C SER A 194 16.07 -5.07 -6.56
N ALA A 195 15.80 -4.04 -7.36
CA ALA A 195 16.60 -2.82 -7.38
C ALA A 195 16.57 -2.04 -6.03
N ARG A 196 15.57 -2.29 -5.18
CA ARG A 196 15.50 -1.70 -3.84
C ARG A 196 16.40 -2.40 -2.81
N TRP A 197 16.97 -3.56 -3.15
CA TRP A 197 17.88 -4.31 -2.29
C TRP A 197 19.35 -3.96 -2.50
N VAL A 198 19.67 -3.11 -3.49
CA VAL A 198 21.04 -2.63 -3.70
C VAL A 198 21.47 -1.85 -2.47
N GLU A 199 22.64 -2.20 -1.93
CA GLU A 199 23.20 -1.53 -0.76
C GLU A 199 23.30 -0.02 -0.99
N PRO A 200 22.62 0.82 -0.19
CA PRO A 200 22.89 2.24 -0.20
C PRO A 200 24.34 2.49 0.27
N PRO A 201 24.94 3.64 -0.09
CA PRO A 201 26.28 3.98 0.36
C PRO A 201 26.38 3.97 1.90
N ARG A 202 27.49 3.48 2.41
CA ARG A 202 27.75 3.27 3.86
C ARG A 202 28.09 4.56 4.62
N ASP A 203 27.82 5.72 4.09
CA ASP A 203 28.24 6.99 4.69
C ASP A 203 27.14 7.57 5.59
N GLY A 204 27.40 7.50 6.90
CA GLY A 204 26.68 8.19 7.96
C GLY A 204 25.48 7.43 8.52
N GLY A 205 25.63 6.79 9.67
CA GLY A 205 24.55 6.11 10.40
C GLY A 205 23.33 7.02 10.60
N VAL A 206 22.13 6.47 10.48
CA VAL A 206 20.84 7.21 10.52
C VAL A 206 20.41 7.58 11.96
N GLY A 207 21.36 7.59 12.89
CA GLY A 207 21.12 8.04 14.26
C GLY A 207 20.35 7.04 15.14
N VAL A 208 20.36 5.74 14.80
CA VAL A 208 19.84 4.69 15.69
C VAL A 208 20.86 4.46 16.81
N SER A 209 20.57 4.90 18.01
CA SER A 209 21.45 4.72 19.17
C SER A 209 21.44 3.27 19.63
N ARG A 210 22.48 2.51 19.32
CA ARG A 210 22.67 1.11 19.75
C ARG A 210 23.56 1.04 20.99
N GLY A 211 23.03 0.53 22.10
CA GLY A 211 23.78 0.19 23.31
C GLY A 211 24.26 -1.27 23.33
N PRO A 212 25.09 -1.66 24.31
CA PRO A 212 25.42 -3.06 24.54
C PRO A 212 24.15 -3.87 24.81
N GLN A 213 24.00 -5.04 24.16
CA GLN A 213 22.84 -5.92 24.30
C GLN A 213 21.47 -5.30 23.94
N SER A 214 21.46 -4.27 23.09
CA SER A 214 20.18 -3.67 22.65
C SER A 214 19.43 -4.56 21.66
N LEU A 215 18.10 -4.67 21.86
CA LEU A 215 17.17 -5.21 20.89
C LEU A 215 16.38 -4.06 20.27
N ILE A 216 16.59 -3.81 18.98
CA ILE A 216 16.00 -2.67 18.26
C ILE A 216 14.87 -3.14 17.37
N LEU A 217 13.65 -2.71 17.70
CA LEU A 217 12.47 -2.87 16.86
C LEU A 217 12.29 -1.65 15.98
N VAL A 218 11.87 -1.82 14.73
CA VAL A 218 11.55 -0.72 13.82
C VAL A 218 10.12 -0.77 13.31
N TYR A 219 9.47 0.38 13.35
CA TYR A 219 8.19 0.62 12.68
C TYR A 219 8.37 1.66 11.58
N LEU A 220 7.92 1.36 10.36
CA LEU A 220 7.87 2.29 9.24
C LEU A 220 6.43 2.61 8.84
N GLY A 221 6.10 3.88 8.63
CA GLY A 221 4.87 4.30 7.96
C GLY A 221 4.09 5.40 8.65
N LEU A 222 2.84 5.58 8.23
CA LEU A 222 1.96 6.62 8.77
C LEU A 222 1.68 6.42 10.26
N LEU A 223 1.68 7.52 11.02
CA LEU A 223 1.39 7.52 12.45
C LEU A 223 -0.11 7.78 12.67
N GLU A 224 -0.89 6.68 12.50
CA GLU A 224 -2.35 6.64 12.63
C GLU A 224 -2.78 5.57 13.64
N TRP A 225 -3.90 5.77 14.36
CA TRP A 225 -4.37 4.84 15.39
C TRP A 225 -4.51 3.39 14.91
N ALA A 226 -5.07 3.19 13.72
CA ALA A 226 -5.26 1.85 13.14
C ALA A 226 -3.95 1.12 12.83
N ARG A 227 -2.82 1.78 12.96
CA ARG A 227 -1.49 1.20 12.74
C ARG A 227 -0.91 0.55 14.01
N GLY A 228 -1.59 0.61 15.16
CA GLY A 228 -1.24 -0.11 16.38
C GLY A 228 0.02 0.39 17.12
N ILE A 229 0.45 1.63 16.86
CA ILE A 229 1.66 2.22 17.46
C ILE A 229 1.51 2.35 18.97
N GLU A 230 0.31 2.69 19.46
CA GLU A 230 0.01 2.72 20.89
C GLU A 230 0.29 1.37 21.55
N THR A 231 -0.18 0.27 20.95
CA THR A 231 0.07 -1.09 21.44
C THR A 231 1.57 -1.39 21.51
N ALA A 232 2.35 -0.94 20.52
CA ALA A 232 3.79 -1.10 20.48
C ALA A 232 4.47 -0.33 21.64
N ILE A 233 4.12 0.94 21.86
CA ILE A 233 4.68 1.75 22.95
C ILE A 233 4.38 1.12 24.32
N ARG A 234 3.13 0.65 24.56
CA ARG A 234 2.76 -0.02 25.79
C ARG A 234 3.44 -1.37 25.97
N ALA A 235 3.73 -2.09 24.89
CA ALA A 235 4.50 -3.33 24.96
C ALA A 235 5.96 -3.06 25.36
N ILE A 236 6.58 -2.00 24.82
CA ILE A 236 7.95 -1.59 25.22
C ILE A 236 8.01 -1.32 26.73
N GLN A 237 7.01 -0.65 27.31
CA GLN A 237 6.96 -0.43 28.77
C GLN A 237 7.08 -1.75 29.56
N ARG A 238 6.35 -2.80 29.13
CA ARG A 238 6.36 -4.11 29.79
C ARG A 238 7.67 -4.87 29.58
N VAL A 239 8.25 -4.72 28.42
CA VAL A 239 9.51 -5.40 28.06
C VAL A 239 10.70 -4.75 28.76
N HIS A 240 10.68 -3.43 28.94
CA HIS A 240 11.80 -2.64 29.46
C HIS A 240 12.27 -3.12 30.86
N GLU A 241 11.34 -3.60 31.70
CA GLU A 241 11.67 -4.15 33.02
C GLU A 241 12.57 -5.40 32.95
N ARG A 242 12.38 -6.24 31.92
CA ARG A 242 13.16 -7.48 31.72
C ARG A 242 14.32 -7.32 30.77
N LEU A 243 14.20 -6.41 29.80
CA LEU A 243 15.19 -6.13 28.78
C LEU A 243 15.40 -4.60 28.69
N PRO A 244 16.20 -4.01 29.59
CA PRO A 244 16.40 -2.55 29.63
C PRO A 244 17.01 -1.98 28.33
N GLY A 245 17.69 -2.80 27.51
CA GLY A 245 18.24 -2.42 26.22
C GLY A 245 17.24 -2.46 25.05
N VAL A 246 15.94 -2.74 25.30
CA VAL A 246 14.94 -2.74 24.22
C VAL A 246 14.69 -1.32 23.73
N LYS A 247 14.63 -1.15 22.40
CA LYS A 247 14.32 0.13 21.74
C LYS A 247 13.28 -0.06 20.65
N LEU A 248 12.38 0.92 20.53
CA LEU A 248 11.45 1.06 19.42
C LEU A 248 11.80 2.31 18.61
N VAL A 249 12.21 2.12 17.37
CA VAL A 249 12.48 3.20 16.42
C VAL A 249 11.26 3.37 15.51
N ILE A 250 10.68 4.55 15.51
CA ILE A 250 9.48 4.90 14.74
C ILE A 250 9.89 5.86 13.62
N VAL A 251 9.74 5.39 12.36
CA VAL A 251 10.01 6.16 11.15
C VAL A 251 8.70 6.49 10.46
N GLY A 252 8.45 7.76 10.22
CA GLY A 252 7.26 8.25 9.56
C GLY A 252 6.66 9.46 10.25
N SER A 253 5.55 9.93 9.73
CA SER A 253 4.76 11.03 10.28
C SER A 253 3.28 10.73 10.15
N GLY A 254 2.43 11.46 10.84
CA GLY A 254 0.99 11.26 10.74
C GLY A 254 0.22 12.11 11.74
N ARG A 255 -1.11 12.03 11.61
CA ARG A 255 -2.03 12.88 12.37
C ARG A 255 -1.91 12.70 13.89
N HIS A 256 -1.55 11.48 14.35
CA HIS A 256 -1.53 11.13 15.77
C HIS A 256 -0.11 11.07 16.34
N GLU A 257 0.88 11.66 15.66
CA GLU A 257 2.26 11.69 16.16
C GLU A 257 2.35 12.37 17.53
N GLY A 258 1.65 13.51 17.71
CA GLY A 258 1.62 14.22 18.99
C GLY A 258 1.08 13.37 20.14
N ASP A 259 0.01 12.62 19.88
CA ASP A 259 -0.62 11.72 20.88
C ASP A 259 0.36 10.61 21.29
N PHE A 260 1.10 10.03 20.32
CA PHE A 260 2.07 8.98 20.60
C PHE A 260 3.30 9.51 21.37
N ARG A 261 3.78 10.71 21.06
CA ARG A 261 4.86 11.35 21.83
C ARG A 261 4.42 11.64 23.27
N LEU A 262 3.21 12.15 23.45
CA LEU A 262 2.64 12.37 24.78
C LEU A 262 2.53 11.07 25.57
N LEU A 263 2.13 9.95 24.93
CA LEU A 263 2.07 8.64 25.56
C LEU A 263 3.47 8.17 26.01
N VAL A 264 4.50 8.37 25.19
CA VAL A 264 5.89 8.06 25.54
C VAL A 264 6.33 8.84 26.78
N ASP A 265 5.99 10.14 26.87
CA ASP A 265 6.33 10.99 28.03
C ASP A 265 5.58 10.53 29.29
N GLN A 266 4.29 10.24 29.18
CA GLN A 266 3.48 9.72 30.31
C GLN A 266 4.02 8.41 30.86
N LEU A 267 4.53 7.52 29.99
CA LEU A 267 5.09 6.23 30.36
C LEU A 267 6.60 6.29 30.71
N ARG A 268 7.24 7.46 30.61
CA ARG A 268 8.68 7.70 30.85
C ARG A 268 9.58 6.79 30.00
N LEU A 269 9.28 6.70 28.69
CA LEU A 269 9.95 5.83 27.75
C LEU A 269 10.85 6.59 26.74
N GLN A 270 11.25 7.83 27.03
CA GLN A 270 12.04 8.68 26.13
C GLN A 270 13.34 8.02 25.69
N ASP A 271 13.97 7.24 26.56
CA ASP A 271 15.21 6.51 26.27
C ASP A 271 15.00 5.22 25.45
N SER A 272 13.76 4.70 25.45
CA SER A 272 13.39 3.43 24.78
C SER A 272 12.59 3.59 23.51
N VAL A 273 12.00 4.76 23.25
CA VAL A 273 11.18 5.02 22.05
C VAL A 273 11.70 6.25 21.34
N GLN A 274 12.17 6.06 20.10
CA GLN A 274 12.76 7.11 19.28
C GLN A 274 11.89 7.39 18.05
N PHE A 275 11.55 8.67 17.80
CA PHE A 275 10.86 9.11 16.60
C PHE A 275 11.84 9.80 15.66
N LEU A 276 12.06 9.24 14.46
CA LEU A 276 12.96 9.80 13.45
C LEU A 276 12.25 10.71 12.45
N GLY A 277 10.92 10.86 12.57
CA GLY A 277 10.14 11.59 11.59
C GLY A 277 10.05 10.90 10.23
N TRP A 278 9.65 11.66 9.21
CA TRP A 278 9.61 11.16 7.84
C TRP A 278 11.02 11.11 7.24
N LEU A 279 11.37 9.98 6.64
CA LEU A 279 12.66 9.77 5.97
C LEU A 279 12.43 9.36 4.52
N ASP A 280 13.39 9.73 3.66
CA ASP A 280 13.46 9.18 2.31
C ASP A 280 13.64 7.67 2.35
N TYR A 281 13.18 6.98 1.30
CA TYR A 281 13.20 5.51 1.26
C TYR A 281 14.59 4.92 1.51
N SER A 282 15.64 5.49 0.94
CA SER A 282 17.02 5.05 1.15
C SER A 282 17.44 5.07 2.63
N LYS A 283 17.16 6.18 3.34
CA LYS A 283 17.42 6.31 4.78
C LYS A 283 16.54 5.38 5.62
N ALA A 284 15.28 5.17 5.22
CA ALA A 284 14.40 4.23 5.89
C ALA A 284 14.91 2.79 5.80
N ILE A 285 15.50 2.39 4.67
CA ILE A 285 16.17 1.08 4.51
C ILE A 285 17.39 0.95 5.40
N GLU A 286 18.17 2.02 5.59
CA GLU A 286 19.30 2.02 6.54
C GLU A 286 18.83 1.79 7.98
N VAL A 287 17.74 2.45 8.39
CA VAL A 287 17.13 2.20 9.72
C VAL A 287 16.69 0.74 9.87
N ILE A 288 16.08 0.13 8.84
CA ILE A 288 15.75 -1.30 8.88
C ILE A 288 17.03 -2.14 9.04
N ARG A 289 18.09 -1.82 8.32
CA ARG A 289 19.36 -2.54 8.39
C ARG A 289 19.98 -2.50 9.79
N GLU A 290 19.94 -1.34 10.44
CA GLU A 290 20.45 -1.12 11.80
C GLU A 290 19.54 -1.73 12.89
N SER A 291 18.30 -2.11 12.55
CA SER A 291 17.34 -2.72 13.48
C SER A 291 17.47 -4.25 13.53
N ASP A 292 16.88 -4.85 14.53
CA ASP A 292 16.89 -6.30 14.74
C ASP A 292 15.57 -6.98 14.35
N VAL A 293 14.43 -6.28 14.47
CA VAL A 293 13.08 -6.81 14.28
C VAL A 293 12.19 -5.77 13.58
N GLY A 294 11.47 -6.18 12.55
CA GLY A 294 10.43 -5.37 11.91
C GLY A 294 9.08 -5.49 12.60
N LEU A 295 8.38 -4.39 12.83
CA LEU A 295 7.09 -4.40 13.53
C LEU A 295 5.94 -3.96 12.60
N VAL A 296 4.88 -4.79 12.53
CA VAL A 296 3.64 -4.52 11.77
C VAL A 296 2.42 -4.70 12.68
N PRO A 297 2.15 -3.76 13.60
CA PRO A 297 1.17 -3.95 14.66
C PRO A 297 -0.24 -3.49 14.28
N HIS A 298 -0.57 -3.48 12.97
CA HIS A 298 -1.84 -2.97 12.47
C HIS A 298 -3.05 -3.63 13.14
N HIS A 299 -4.11 -2.86 13.38
CA HIS A 299 -5.35 -3.46 13.86
C HIS A 299 -5.96 -4.37 12.78
N ALA A 300 -6.49 -5.53 13.17
CA ALA A 300 -7.11 -6.51 12.27
C ALA A 300 -8.52 -6.06 11.84
N THR A 301 -8.64 -4.84 11.27
CA THR A 301 -9.90 -4.32 10.74
C THR A 301 -10.31 -5.07 9.46
N GLU A 302 -11.56 -4.89 9.04
CA GLU A 302 -12.04 -5.46 7.78
C GLU A 302 -11.17 -5.05 6.58
N SER A 303 -10.66 -3.81 6.57
CA SER A 303 -9.74 -3.32 5.55
C SER A 303 -8.40 -4.05 5.61
N TRP A 304 -7.76 -4.14 6.78
CA TRP A 304 -6.47 -4.80 6.94
C TRP A 304 -6.52 -6.33 6.81
N ASN A 305 -7.71 -6.93 6.95
CA ASN A 305 -7.93 -8.35 6.68
C ASN A 305 -8.03 -8.70 5.19
N THR A 306 -7.93 -7.71 4.31
CA THR A 306 -8.03 -7.89 2.85
C THR A 306 -6.99 -7.08 2.07
N THR A 307 -5.98 -6.54 2.76
CA THR A 307 -4.83 -5.86 2.14
C THR A 307 -3.55 -6.16 2.92
N ILE A 308 -2.41 -5.80 2.38
CA ILE A 308 -1.11 -6.09 2.99
C ILE A 308 -0.20 -4.86 3.00
N PRO A 309 0.46 -4.55 4.14
CA PRO A 309 1.39 -3.45 4.21
C PRO A 309 2.75 -3.81 3.57
N ASN A 310 3.25 -2.97 2.67
CA ASN A 310 4.51 -3.18 1.96
C ASN A 310 5.72 -3.38 2.89
N LYS A 311 5.73 -2.70 4.04
CA LYS A 311 6.81 -2.79 5.04
C LYS A 311 7.08 -4.22 5.52
N LEU A 312 6.09 -5.13 5.49
CA LEU A 312 6.30 -6.53 5.79
C LEU A 312 7.40 -7.12 4.90
N PHE A 313 7.26 -6.91 3.60
CA PHE A 313 8.22 -7.43 2.61
C PHE A 313 9.55 -6.66 2.63
N ASP A 314 9.55 -5.37 2.97
CA ASP A 314 10.78 -4.60 3.15
C ASP A 314 11.61 -5.18 4.32
N TYR A 315 10.99 -5.51 5.46
CA TYR A 315 11.67 -6.18 6.59
C TYR A 315 12.17 -7.58 6.21
N MET A 316 11.30 -8.41 5.60
CA MET A 316 11.66 -9.75 5.16
C MET A 316 12.83 -9.73 4.16
N SER A 317 12.84 -8.81 3.20
CA SER A 317 13.92 -8.67 2.20
C SER A 317 15.27 -8.37 2.84
N MET A 318 15.27 -7.59 3.93
CA MET A 318 16.47 -7.28 4.71
C MET A 318 16.86 -8.39 5.70
N GLY A 319 16.17 -9.53 5.67
CA GLY A 319 16.42 -10.65 6.57
C GLY A 319 16.10 -10.33 8.02
N LYS A 320 15.17 -9.43 8.27
CA LYS A 320 14.69 -9.14 9.62
C LYS A 320 13.49 -10.01 9.93
N PRO A 321 13.48 -10.70 11.09
CA PRO A 321 12.27 -11.33 11.57
C PRO A 321 11.21 -10.26 11.82
N VAL A 322 9.95 -10.63 11.70
CA VAL A 322 8.84 -9.69 11.87
C VAL A 322 7.96 -10.07 13.05
N ILE A 323 7.43 -9.07 13.75
CA ILE A 323 6.31 -9.25 14.67
C ILE A 323 5.11 -8.57 14.04
N VAL A 324 4.04 -9.33 13.81
CA VAL A 324 2.82 -8.84 13.16
C VAL A 324 1.60 -9.11 14.02
N SER A 325 0.59 -8.27 13.91
CA SER A 325 -0.72 -8.58 14.48
C SER A 325 -1.41 -9.69 13.69
N ASN A 326 -2.48 -10.26 14.26
CA ASN A 326 -3.31 -11.30 13.65
C ASN A 326 -4.25 -10.79 12.53
N ALA A 327 -3.86 -9.72 11.82
CA ALA A 327 -4.52 -9.37 10.56
C ALA A 327 -4.23 -10.47 9.52
N LYS A 328 -5.30 -11.02 8.92
CA LYS A 328 -5.27 -12.29 8.17
C LYS A 328 -4.12 -12.44 7.17
N PRO A 329 -3.87 -11.48 6.23
CA PRO A 329 -2.81 -11.66 5.24
C PRO A 329 -1.41 -11.70 5.86
N THR A 330 -1.15 -10.80 6.84
CA THR A 330 0.15 -10.77 7.52
C THR A 330 0.37 -11.98 8.40
N GLU A 331 -0.65 -12.41 9.15
CA GLU A 331 -0.62 -13.63 9.96
C GLU A 331 -0.33 -14.87 9.09
N ARG A 332 -1.08 -15.05 8.00
CA ARG A 332 -0.91 -16.17 7.09
C ARG A 332 0.53 -16.25 6.56
N ILE A 333 1.03 -15.16 5.98
CA ILE A 333 2.38 -15.13 5.41
C ILE A 333 3.44 -15.42 6.47
N VAL A 334 3.35 -14.80 7.65
CA VAL A 334 4.35 -14.99 8.70
C VAL A 334 4.36 -16.42 9.23
N ARG A 335 3.19 -17.06 9.35
CA ARG A 335 3.09 -18.46 9.79
C ARG A 335 3.57 -19.43 8.70
N GLU A 336 3.14 -19.27 7.45
CA GLU A 336 3.54 -20.10 6.31
C GLU A 336 5.05 -20.07 6.10
N GLU A 337 5.64 -18.87 6.10
CA GLU A 337 7.06 -18.66 5.81
C GLU A 337 7.95 -18.77 7.07
N ARG A 338 7.39 -18.94 8.26
CA ARG A 338 8.11 -19.03 9.55
C ARG A 338 9.10 -17.88 9.76
N CYS A 339 8.74 -16.69 9.30
CA CYS A 339 9.64 -15.53 9.26
C CYS A 339 9.43 -14.55 10.44
N GLY A 340 8.64 -14.94 11.46
CA GLY A 340 8.36 -14.06 12.59
C GLY A 340 7.34 -14.61 13.56
N ILE A 341 6.78 -13.72 14.38
CA ILE A 341 5.82 -14.04 15.43
C ILE A 341 4.52 -13.23 15.21
N VAL A 342 3.39 -13.89 15.42
CA VAL A 342 2.06 -13.27 15.38
C VAL A 342 1.59 -13.00 16.80
N PHE A 343 1.06 -11.80 17.05
CA PHE A 343 0.44 -11.43 18.30
C PHE A 343 -1.02 -10.99 18.09
N GLU A 344 -1.83 -11.05 19.15
CA GLU A 344 -3.21 -10.59 19.13
C GLU A 344 -3.28 -9.06 19.04
N GLU A 345 -4.04 -8.53 18.09
CA GLU A 345 -4.16 -7.07 17.88
C GLU A 345 -4.58 -6.36 19.18
N LYS A 346 -4.07 -5.14 19.40
CA LYS A 346 -4.35 -4.32 20.60
C LYS A 346 -3.92 -4.94 21.93
N ASN A 347 -3.32 -6.13 21.94
CA ASN A 347 -2.84 -6.80 23.13
C ASN A 347 -1.35 -6.50 23.36
N ALA A 348 -1.06 -5.49 24.20
CA ALA A 348 0.31 -5.09 24.51
C ALA A 348 1.09 -6.16 25.30
N GLU A 349 0.40 -7.00 26.08
CA GLU A 349 0.99 -8.11 26.82
C GLU A 349 1.49 -9.21 25.88
N ASP A 350 0.66 -9.56 24.89
CA ASP A 350 1.01 -10.57 23.89
C ASP A 350 2.15 -10.09 22.99
N LEU A 351 2.10 -8.81 22.59
CA LEU A 351 3.22 -8.20 21.86
C LEU A 351 4.50 -8.19 22.69
N ALA A 352 4.44 -7.93 23.99
CA ALA A 352 5.59 -8.00 24.88
C ALA A 352 6.19 -9.42 24.92
N ARG A 353 5.33 -10.47 25.01
CA ARG A 353 5.78 -11.87 24.92
C ARG A 353 6.47 -12.16 23.57
N ALA A 354 5.89 -11.67 22.47
CA ALA A 354 6.48 -11.84 21.15
C ALA A 354 7.86 -11.17 21.02
N ILE A 355 8.04 -9.98 21.63
CA ILE A 355 9.34 -9.30 21.65
C ILE A 355 10.37 -10.11 22.43
N LEU A 356 10.03 -10.58 23.63
CA LEU A 356 10.92 -11.39 24.49
C LEU A 356 11.30 -12.73 23.82
N ALA A 357 10.42 -13.33 23.05
CA ALA A 357 10.72 -14.56 22.31
C ALA A 357 11.78 -14.35 21.21
N LEU A 358 12.00 -13.11 20.77
CA LEU A 358 13.05 -12.72 19.82
C LEU A 358 14.32 -12.15 20.50
N GLU A 359 14.50 -12.32 21.82
CA GLU A 359 15.71 -11.90 22.52
C GLU A 359 16.96 -12.63 21.97
N ARG A 360 16.83 -13.94 21.68
CA ARG A 360 17.96 -14.74 21.18
C ARG A 360 18.30 -14.38 19.74
N LYS A 361 19.56 -13.98 19.50
CA LYS A 361 20.06 -13.63 18.16
C LYS A 361 19.89 -14.75 17.14
N ALA A 362 20.19 -16.00 17.53
CA ALA A 362 20.04 -17.15 16.63
C ALA A 362 18.61 -17.34 16.11
N THR A 363 17.59 -17.13 16.98
CA THR A 363 16.18 -17.18 16.58
C THR A 363 15.85 -16.09 15.56
N ARG A 364 16.37 -14.87 15.76
CA ARG A 364 16.17 -13.75 14.81
C ARG A 364 16.83 -14.06 13.46
N GLU A 365 18.05 -14.59 13.46
CA GLU A 365 18.77 -14.92 12.23
C GLU A 365 18.09 -16.02 11.43
N GLU A 366 17.56 -17.07 12.10
CA GLU A 366 16.81 -18.14 11.46
C GLU A 366 15.53 -17.64 10.80
N MET A 367 14.67 -16.93 11.56
CA MET A 367 13.42 -16.37 11.03
C MET A 367 13.68 -15.33 9.94
N GLY A 368 14.69 -14.48 10.10
CA GLY A 368 15.09 -13.50 9.10
C GLY A 368 15.54 -14.13 7.80
N ARG A 369 16.28 -15.25 7.86
CA ARG A 369 16.67 -16.03 6.68
C ARG A 369 15.44 -16.60 5.97
N CYS A 370 14.49 -17.19 6.70
CA CYS A 370 13.24 -17.68 6.13
C CYS A 370 12.47 -16.58 5.38
N GLY A 371 12.37 -15.41 5.99
CA GLY A 371 11.73 -14.25 5.35
C GLY A 371 12.43 -13.79 4.07
N ARG A 372 13.77 -13.73 4.07
CA ARG A 372 14.54 -13.35 2.89
C ARG A 372 14.38 -14.37 1.76
N ASP A 373 14.42 -15.66 2.08
CA ASP A 373 14.23 -16.74 1.11
C ASP A 373 12.82 -16.70 0.49
N ALA A 374 11.79 -16.43 1.31
CA ALA A 374 10.42 -16.28 0.84
C ALA A 374 10.28 -15.11 -0.14
N VAL A 375 10.90 -13.95 0.18
CA VAL A 375 10.89 -12.79 -0.73
C VAL A 375 11.63 -13.12 -2.02
N ALA A 376 12.80 -13.71 -1.96
CA ALA A 376 13.59 -14.07 -3.15
C ALA A 376 12.82 -15.01 -4.10
N LYS A 377 12.04 -15.96 -3.56
CA LYS A 377 11.33 -16.98 -4.33
C LYS A 377 9.92 -16.57 -4.77
N ARG A 378 9.17 -15.87 -3.90
CA ARG A 378 7.72 -15.71 -4.05
C ARG A 378 7.25 -14.25 -3.98
N TYR A 379 7.75 -13.47 -3.02
CA TYR A 379 7.24 -12.12 -2.73
C TYR A 379 8.14 -11.03 -3.30
N ASN A 380 8.39 -11.07 -4.60
CA ASN A 380 9.18 -10.08 -5.32
C ASN A 380 8.46 -9.59 -6.58
N TRP A 381 8.76 -8.36 -6.97
CA TRP A 381 8.07 -7.71 -8.08
C TRP A 381 8.25 -8.40 -9.43
N THR A 382 9.30 -9.17 -9.63
CA THR A 382 9.49 -9.92 -10.89
C THR A 382 8.36 -10.92 -11.11
N VAL A 383 7.96 -11.63 -10.05
CA VAL A 383 6.82 -12.57 -10.09
C VAL A 383 5.51 -11.82 -10.34
N ASP A 384 5.31 -10.70 -9.67
CA ASP A 384 4.11 -9.87 -9.84
C ASP A 384 4.05 -9.20 -11.22
N GLU A 385 5.19 -8.75 -11.75
CA GLU A 385 5.33 -8.17 -13.10
C GLU A 385 4.94 -9.18 -14.19
N GLU A 386 5.41 -10.41 -14.10
CA GLU A 386 5.05 -11.48 -15.04
C GLU A 386 3.54 -11.74 -15.04
N GLN A 387 2.94 -11.79 -13.87
CA GLN A 387 1.49 -11.99 -13.75
C GLN A 387 0.70 -10.80 -14.27
N LEU A 388 1.13 -9.57 -13.98
CA LEU A 388 0.53 -8.33 -14.50
C LEU A 388 0.53 -8.33 -16.03
N LEU A 389 1.67 -8.59 -16.65
CA LEU A 389 1.81 -8.63 -18.12
C LEU A 389 0.90 -9.70 -18.74
N ARG A 390 0.89 -10.91 -18.16
CA ARG A 390 0.02 -12.00 -18.62
C ARG A 390 -1.46 -11.62 -18.59
N VAL A 391 -1.92 -10.99 -17.52
CA VAL A 391 -3.31 -10.55 -17.40
C VAL A 391 -3.68 -9.52 -18.46
N LEU A 392 -2.81 -8.55 -18.71
CA LEU A 392 -3.07 -7.52 -19.73
C LEU A 392 -3.09 -8.12 -21.16
N ASP A 393 -2.22 -9.09 -21.45
CA ASP A 393 -2.22 -9.81 -22.73
C ASP A 393 -3.52 -10.61 -22.92
N ILE A 394 -3.97 -11.32 -21.89
CA ILE A 394 -5.26 -12.07 -21.92
C ILE A 394 -6.43 -11.10 -22.14
N ALA A 395 -6.47 -9.99 -21.41
CA ALA A 395 -7.54 -9.01 -21.53
C ALA A 395 -7.58 -8.38 -22.92
N ALA A 396 -6.43 -8.01 -23.48
CA ALA A 396 -6.34 -7.46 -24.83
C ALA A 396 -6.69 -8.49 -25.93
N GLY A 397 -6.37 -9.78 -25.71
CA GLY A 397 -6.66 -10.87 -26.66
C GLY A 397 -8.12 -11.30 -26.67
N SER A 398 -8.83 -11.23 -25.53
CA SER A 398 -10.19 -11.75 -25.37
C SER A 398 -11.26 -11.04 -26.22
N ARG A 399 -11.00 -9.86 -26.78
CA ARG A 399 -11.91 -9.11 -27.64
C ARG A 399 -11.49 -9.05 -29.12
N LYS A 400 -10.38 -9.69 -29.49
CA LYS A 400 -9.99 -9.85 -30.91
C LYS A 400 -10.60 -11.11 -31.55
N GLN A 401 -11.28 -11.93 -30.76
CA GLN A 401 -12.09 -13.07 -31.19
C GLN A 401 -13.58 -12.70 -31.15
#